data_5cfdac3f6737108af0782a0d6f5204cc
#
_entry.id   5cfdac3f6737108af0782a0d6f5204cc
#
_cell.length_a   1.000
_cell.length_b   1.000
_cell.length_c   1.000
_cell.angle_alpha   90.00
_cell.angle_beta   90.00
_cell.angle_gamma   90.00
#
_symmetry.space_group_name_H-M   'P 1'
#
loop_
_entity.id
_entity.type
_entity.pdbx_description
1 polymer ?
#
loop_
_entity_poly.entity_id
_entity_poly.type
_entity_poly.pdbx_seq_one_letter_code
_entity_poly.pdbx_strand_id
1 'polypeptide(L)'
;MNTEIDRKIAVIFVADVVGYSKHMEKDENATIKSYNACEKILIKLLKKYKGSVFNTAGDSVLAEFPSAVNAVECGVDFQNEIKNRNQSDKVDVKLEFRLGINMGDVVKKDNNLIGDGVNIAARSEALAQPGGITISKSVYDFVVPKTKMSFNDLGVQKVKQNEFHAFDILLEPSQKRTINTKAKLSLPVIGTIAAIFLMSVLGILYYTILNSNDTQFTVIK
;
A
#
# COMPACT_ATOMS: atom_id res chain seq x y z
N MET A 1 -13.76 28.97 21.22
CA MET A 1 -12.66 29.26 20.27
C MET A 1 -12.91 28.45 19.02
N ASN A 2 -13.28 29.10 17.90
CA ASN A 2 -13.36 28.46 16.60
C ASN A 2 -11.91 28.23 16.13
N THR A 3 -11.38 27.03 16.30
CA THR A 3 -10.09 26.68 15.70
C THR A 3 -10.33 26.55 14.19
N GLU A 4 -9.92 27.56 13.45
CA GLU A 4 -9.92 27.54 11.99
C GLU A 4 -9.08 26.33 11.53
N ILE A 5 -9.69 25.42 10.78
CA ILE A 5 -9.01 24.22 10.28
C ILE A 5 -8.24 24.63 9.02
N ASP A 6 -6.91 24.70 9.11
CA ASP A 6 -6.03 24.99 7.96
C ASP A 6 -5.92 23.75 7.06
N ARG A 7 -6.65 23.75 5.92
CA ARG A 7 -6.66 22.68 4.91
C ARG A 7 -5.87 23.09 3.68
N LYS A 8 -5.15 22.13 3.11
CA LYS A 8 -4.43 22.32 1.84
C LYS A 8 -4.30 21.01 1.07
N ILE A 9 -4.05 21.11 -0.23
CA ILE A 9 -3.55 19.98 -1.03
C ILE A 9 -2.04 19.88 -0.83
N ALA A 10 -1.54 18.70 -0.50
CA ALA A 10 -0.11 18.45 -0.33
C ALA A 10 0.31 17.16 -1.01
N VAL A 11 1.57 17.09 -1.43
CA VAL A 11 2.23 15.86 -1.87
C VAL A 11 2.95 15.26 -0.68
N ILE A 12 2.48 14.11 -0.24
CA ILE A 12 2.99 13.40 0.94
C ILE A 12 3.86 12.24 0.48
N PHE A 13 5.04 12.17 1.04
CA PHE A 13 6.04 11.13 0.83
C PHE A 13 6.25 10.39 2.15
N VAL A 14 6.18 9.07 2.11
CA VAL A 14 6.44 8.19 3.24
C VAL A 14 7.55 7.22 2.87
N ALA A 15 8.55 7.11 3.72
CA ALA A 15 9.62 6.11 3.60
C ALA A 15 9.65 5.27 4.88
N ASP A 16 9.72 3.95 4.76
CA ASP A 16 9.75 3.01 5.88
C ASP A 16 10.74 1.88 5.62
N VAL A 17 11.40 1.39 6.68
CA VAL A 17 12.39 0.32 6.57
C VAL A 17 11.72 -1.04 6.57
N VAL A 18 12.07 -1.89 5.62
CA VAL A 18 11.57 -3.26 5.54
C VAL A 18 12.11 -4.10 6.70
N GLY A 19 11.20 -4.53 7.59
CA GLY A 19 11.56 -5.44 8.68
C GLY A 19 12.52 -4.87 9.72
N TYR A 20 12.45 -3.58 10.00
CA TYR A 20 13.33 -2.88 10.95
C TYR A 20 13.45 -3.60 12.30
N SER A 21 12.34 -4.00 12.92
CA SER A 21 12.35 -4.71 14.20
C SER A 21 13.19 -6.01 14.16
N LYS A 22 13.14 -6.77 13.06
CA LYS A 22 13.94 -7.99 12.90
C LYS A 22 15.43 -7.70 12.79
N HIS A 23 15.81 -6.59 12.16
CA HIS A 23 17.21 -6.15 12.11
C HIS A 23 17.67 -5.72 13.51
N MET A 24 16.83 -4.98 14.24
CA MET A 24 17.11 -4.55 15.62
C MET A 24 17.31 -5.73 16.58
N GLU A 25 16.45 -6.76 16.48
CA GLU A 25 16.58 -7.99 17.27
C GLU A 25 17.88 -8.74 16.99
N LYS A 26 18.38 -8.69 15.74
CA LYS A 26 19.59 -9.39 15.32
C LYS A 26 20.87 -8.67 15.76
N ASP A 27 20.96 -7.38 15.51
CA ASP A 27 22.09 -6.51 15.88
C ASP A 27 21.63 -5.05 15.94
N GLU A 28 21.30 -4.59 17.13
CA GLU A 28 20.79 -3.25 17.37
C GLU A 28 21.79 -2.17 16.94
N ASN A 29 23.04 -2.28 17.35
CA ASN A 29 24.06 -1.25 17.10
C ASN A 29 24.38 -1.11 15.59
N ALA A 30 24.57 -2.24 14.90
CA ALA A 30 24.82 -2.22 13.46
C ALA A 30 23.59 -1.72 12.68
N THR A 31 22.36 -2.05 13.14
CA THR A 31 21.12 -1.59 12.53
C THR A 31 20.95 -0.08 12.69
N ILE A 32 21.14 0.47 13.89
CA ILE A 32 21.07 1.92 14.13
C ILE A 32 22.13 2.66 13.29
N LYS A 33 23.36 2.18 13.26
CA LYS A 33 24.44 2.77 12.44
C LYS A 33 24.05 2.78 10.95
N SER A 34 23.49 1.68 10.47
CA SER A 34 23.05 1.53 9.09
C SER A 34 21.88 2.45 8.76
N TYR A 35 20.87 2.52 9.65
CA TYR A 35 19.73 3.42 9.52
C TYR A 35 20.18 4.89 9.46
N ASN A 36 21.01 5.34 10.36
CA ASN A 36 21.53 6.72 10.38
C ASN A 36 22.28 7.08 9.09
N ALA A 37 22.97 6.12 8.47
CA ALA A 37 23.62 6.34 7.17
C ALA A 37 22.60 6.47 6.04
N CYS A 38 21.54 5.66 6.03
CA CYS A 38 20.45 5.76 5.05
C CYS A 38 19.63 7.04 5.25
N GLU A 39 19.34 7.41 6.48
CA GLU A 39 18.64 8.66 6.82
C GLU A 39 19.39 9.90 6.33
N LYS A 40 20.72 9.95 6.46
CA LYS A 40 21.54 11.04 5.91
C LYS A 40 21.41 11.14 4.39
N ILE A 41 21.31 10.02 3.68
CA ILE A 41 21.07 10.00 2.23
C ILE A 41 19.69 10.61 1.94
N LEU A 42 18.65 10.15 2.66
CA LEU A 42 17.28 10.63 2.50
C LEU A 42 17.19 12.16 2.74
N ILE A 43 17.71 12.64 3.86
CA ILE A 43 17.67 14.08 4.22
C ILE A 43 18.39 14.94 3.16
N LYS A 44 19.53 14.48 2.65
CA LYS A 44 20.25 15.17 1.55
C LYS A 44 19.39 15.26 0.28
N LEU A 45 18.69 14.19 -0.09
CA LEU A 45 17.82 14.15 -1.26
C LEU A 45 16.53 14.95 -1.05
N LEU A 46 15.92 14.88 0.13
CA LEU A 46 14.78 15.73 0.49
C LEU A 46 15.14 17.21 0.26
N LYS A 47 16.28 17.65 0.77
CA LYS A 47 16.76 19.04 0.56
C LYS A 47 16.98 19.38 -0.91
N LYS A 48 17.60 18.45 -1.71
CA LYS A 48 17.82 18.62 -3.15
C LYS A 48 16.51 18.83 -3.90
N TYR A 49 15.46 18.07 -3.55
CA TYR A 49 14.16 18.08 -4.21
C TYR A 49 13.09 18.95 -3.50
N LYS A 50 13.52 19.80 -2.56
CA LYS A 50 12.67 20.73 -1.81
C LYS A 50 11.59 20.04 -0.96
N GLY A 51 11.84 18.82 -0.51
CA GLY A 51 11.02 18.11 0.46
C GLY A 51 11.29 18.61 1.87
N SER A 52 10.26 18.61 2.72
CA SER A 52 10.33 19.03 4.13
C SER A 52 9.75 17.93 5.01
N VAL A 53 10.55 17.39 5.93
CA VAL A 53 10.07 16.43 6.93
C VAL A 53 9.10 17.12 7.87
N PHE A 54 7.92 16.55 8.06
CA PHE A 54 6.93 17.05 9.00
C PHE A 54 6.65 16.08 10.16
N ASN A 55 7.04 14.79 10.01
CA ASN A 55 6.90 13.80 11.06
C ASN A 55 7.90 12.66 10.88
N THR A 56 8.21 11.99 12.01
CA THR A 56 8.92 10.70 12.03
C THR A 56 8.21 9.77 13.01
N ALA A 57 8.07 8.51 12.68
CA ALA A 57 7.41 7.50 13.51
C ALA A 57 8.24 6.21 13.49
N GLY A 58 9.10 6.04 14.50
CA GLY A 58 10.07 4.94 14.51
C GLY A 58 11.07 5.09 13.37
N ASP A 59 11.10 4.11 12.48
CA ASP A 59 11.93 4.08 11.28
C ASP A 59 11.24 4.71 10.04
N SER A 60 10.00 5.17 10.19
CA SER A 60 9.27 5.86 9.12
C SER A 60 9.57 7.35 9.10
N VAL A 61 9.82 7.90 7.91
CA VAL A 61 9.98 9.33 7.66
C VAL A 61 8.85 9.83 6.77
N LEU A 62 8.15 10.88 7.23
CA LEU A 62 7.06 11.54 6.50
C LEU A 62 7.49 12.94 6.06
N ALA A 63 7.43 13.19 4.77
CA ALA A 63 7.82 14.48 4.19
C ALA A 63 6.73 15.04 3.27
N GLU A 64 6.68 16.36 3.19
CA GLU A 64 5.86 17.10 2.25
C GLU A 64 6.72 17.65 1.10
N PHE A 65 6.17 17.63 -0.12
CA PHE A 65 6.82 18.20 -1.28
C PHE A 65 5.92 19.25 -1.96
N PRO A 66 6.50 20.30 -2.57
CA PRO A 66 5.76 21.27 -3.35
C PRO A 66 5.33 20.75 -4.73
N SER A 67 5.89 19.60 -5.18
CA SER A 67 5.67 19.05 -6.51
C SER A 67 5.68 17.51 -6.47
N ALA A 68 4.70 16.91 -7.15
CA ALA A 68 4.63 15.45 -7.31
C ALA A 68 5.85 14.92 -8.10
N VAL A 69 6.33 15.64 -9.10
CA VAL A 69 7.54 15.28 -9.86
C VAL A 69 8.76 15.24 -8.95
N ASN A 70 8.95 16.29 -8.13
CA ASN A 70 10.07 16.35 -7.20
C ASN A 70 10.03 15.20 -6.18
N ALA A 71 8.85 14.87 -5.67
CA ALA A 71 8.68 13.76 -4.72
C ALA A 71 9.05 12.41 -5.34
N VAL A 72 8.60 12.17 -6.58
CA VAL A 72 8.88 10.93 -7.31
C VAL A 72 10.37 10.83 -7.67
N GLU A 73 10.98 11.89 -8.20
CA GLU A 73 12.42 11.92 -8.51
C GLU A 73 13.28 11.72 -7.27
N CYS A 74 12.89 12.32 -6.13
CA CYS A 74 13.54 12.09 -4.85
C CYS A 74 13.47 10.61 -4.45
N GLY A 75 12.30 9.99 -4.59
CA GLY A 75 12.12 8.57 -4.29
C GLY A 75 12.97 7.66 -5.16
N VAL A 76 13.02 7.93 -6.46
CA VAL A 76 13.85 7.15 -7.42
C VAL A 76 15.32 7.28 -7.08
N ASP A 77 15.83 8.50 -6.88
CA ASP A 77 17.22 8.73 -6.49
C ASP A 77 17.55 8.04 -5.16
N PHE A 78 16.62 8.11 -4.18
CA PHE A 78 16.83 7.47 -2.88
C PHE A 78 16.95 5.94 -3.01
N GLN A 79 16.03 5.29 -3.71
CA GLN A 79 16.10 3.83 -3.91
C GLN A 79 17.38 3.42 -4.64
N ASN A 80 17.81 4.19 -5.64
CA ASN A 80 19.06 3.94 -6.36
C ASN A 80 20.29 4.11 -5.44
N GLU A 81 20.34 5.16 -4.62
CA GLU A 81 21.46 5.37 -3.68
C GLU A 81 21.50 4.27 -2.60
N ILE A 82 20.33 3.83 -2.07
CA ILE A 82 20.26 2.71 -1.12
C ILE A 82 20.74 1.41 -1.79
N LYS A 83 20.28 1.12 -3.01
CA LYS A 83 20.73 -0.06 -3.77
C LYS A 83 22.25 -0.06 -3.95
N ASN A 84 22.82 1.06 -4.39
CA ASN A 84 24.26 1.21 -4.59
C ASN A 84 25.03 1.05 -3.27
N ARG A 85 24.55 1.66 -2.19
CA ARG A 85 25.12 1.48 -0.84
C ARG A 85 25.15 0.01 -0.44
N ASN A 86 24.05 -0.70 -0.63
CA ASN A 86 23.90 -2.09 -0.23
C ASN A 86 24.76 -3.07 -1.07
N GLN A 87 25.28 -2.66 -2.21
CA GLN A 87 26.25 -3.46 -3.00
C GLN A 87 27.65 -3.46 -2.39
N SER A 88 27.94 -2.54 -1.49
CA SER A 88 29.26 -2.46 -0.85
C SER A 88 29.43 -3.53 0.24
N ASP A 89 30.56 -4.23 0.22
CA ASP A 89 30.93 -5.22 1.25
C ASP A 89 31.23 -4.59 2.63
N LYS A 90 31.37 -3.25 2.68
CA LYS A 90 31.59 -2.49 3.92
C LYS A 90 30.32 -2.20 4.71
N VAL A 91 29.17 -2.65 4.20
CA VAL A 91 27.86 -2.43 4.85
C VAL A 91 27.48 -3.65 5.66
N ASP A 92 27.53 -3.52 6.99
CA ASP A 92 27.21 -4.61 7.93
C ASP A 92 25.73 -5.03 7.85
N VAL A 93 24.81 -4.05 7.82
CA VAL A 93 23.36 -4.28 7.69
C VAL A 93 22.83 -3.59 6.43
N LYS A 94 22.32 -4.38 5.48
CA LYS A 94 21.73 -3.91 4.23
C LYS A 94 20.23 -3.67 4.47
N LEU A 95 19.85 -2.39 4.65
CA LEU A 95 18.46 -1.99 4.83
C LEU A 95 17.81 -1.72 3.47
N GLU A 96 16.59 -2.19 3.31
CA GLU A 96 15.72 -1.87 2.19
C GLU A 96 14.59 -0.96 2.66
N PHE A 97 14.09 -0.13 1.76
CA PHE A 97 13.00 0.81 2.07
C PHE A 97 11.81 0.57 1.15
N ARG A 98 10.61 0.82 1.67
CA ARG A 98 9.39 0.99 0.88
C ARG A 98 9.04 2.45 0.84
N LEU A 99 8.61 2.93 -0.31
CA LEU A 99 8.17 4.32 -0.47
C LEU A 99 6.72 4.39 -0.93
N GLY A 100 5.95 5.28 -0.30
CA GLY A 100 4.59 5.62 -0.69
C GLY A 100 4.44 7.10 -0.95
N ILE A 101 3.83 7.48 -2.09
CA ILE A 101 3.63 8.88 -2.43
C ILE A 101 2.16 9.10 -2.81
N ASN A 102 1.55 10.11 -2.20
CA ASN A 102 0.19 10.52 -2.51
C ASN A 102 0.08 12.05 -2.60
N MET A 103 -0.84 12.52 -3.41
CA MET A 103 -1.26 13.93 -3.44
C MET A 103 -2.73 14.01 -3.08
N GLY A 104 -3.06 14.75 -2.03
CA GLY A 104 -4.42 14.85 -1.54
C GLY A 104 -4.61 15.92 -0.47
N ASP A 105 -5.85 16.00 0.03
CA ASP A 105 -6.25 16.94 1.08
C ASP A 105 -5.64 16.55 2.44
N VAL A 106 -5.10 17.52 3.11
CA VAL A 106 -4.53 17.40 4.46
C VAL A 106 -4.91 18.59 5.33
N VAL A 107 -4.93 18.35 6.63
CA VAL A 107 -5.09 19.38 7.65
C VAL A 107 -3.75 19.61 8.31
N LYS A 108 -3.33 20.87 8.37
CA LYS A 108 -2.17 21.28 9.15
C LYS A 108 -2.57 21.42 10.62
N LYS A 109 -1.89 20.70 11.48
CA LYS A 109 -2.02 20.80 12.92
C LYS A 109 -0.65 20.94 13.54
N ASP A 110 -0.37 22.12 14.07
CA ASP A 110 0.96 22.51 14.55
C ASP A 110 2.01 22.36 13.42
N ASN A 111 3.05 21.57 13.64
CA ASN A 111 4.07 21.27 12.62
C ASN A 111 3.81 19.94 11.88
N ASN A 112 2.62 19.34 12.06
CA ASN A 112 2.29 18.05 11.47
C ASN A 112 1.19 18.19 10.40
N LEU A 113 1.10 17.19 9.53
CA LEU A 113 0.02 17.03 8.56
C LEU A 113 -0.78 15.78 8.91
N ILE A 114 -2.10 15.89 8.91
CA ILE A 114 -3.03 14.79 9.20
C ILE A 114 -4.13 14.74 8.14
N GLY A 115 -4.80 13.62 8.00
CA GLY A 115 -5.94 13.44 7.11
C GLY A 115 -5.76 12.31 6.11
N ASP A 116 -6.74 12.19 5.19
CA ASP A 116 -6.78 11.09 4.23
C ASP A 116 -5.58 11.11 3.26
N GLY A 117 -5.07 12.30 2.92
CA GLY A 117 -3.87 12.44 2.08
C GLY A 117 -2.66 11.72 2.67
N VAL A 118 -2.43 11.85 3.99
CA VAL A 118 -1.35 11.17 4.71
C VAL A 118 -1.63 9.66 4.81
N ASN A 119 -2.86 9.29 5.13
CA ASN A 119 -3.25 7.88 5.25
C ASN A 119 -3.08 7.11 3.94
N ILE A 120 -3.42 7.71 2.79
CA ILE A 120 -3.23 7.07 1.48
C ILE A 120 -1.74 6.94 1.16
N ALA A 121 -0.89 7.93 1.48
CA ALA A 121 0.56 7.83 1.31
C ALA A 121 1.15 6.66 2.13
N ALA A 122 0.78 6.54 3.40
CA ALA A 122 1.21 5.42 4.26
C ALA A 122 0.73 4.05 3.75
N ARG A 123 -0.48 3.99 3.17
CA ARG A 123 -1.00 2.76 2.54
C ARG A 123 -0.29 2.42 1.24
N SER A 124 0.08 3.43 0.45
CA SER A 124 0.89 3.24 -0.75
C SER A 124 2.27 2.69 -0.37
N GLU A 125 2.89 3.20 0.70
CA GLU A 125 4.13 2.66 1.26
C GLU A 125 3.96 1.17 1.63
N ALA A 126 2.93 0.82 2.41
CA ALA A 126 2.69 -0.55 2.84
C ALA A 126 2.43 -1.53 1.68
N LEU A 127 1.95 -1.03 0.52
CA LEU A 127 1.79 -1.81 -0.71
C LEU A 127 3.11 -1.96 -1.49
N ALA A 128 4.07 -1.07 -1.31
CA ALA A 128 5.32 -1.09 -2.06
C ALA A 128 6.12 -2.37 -1.78
N GLN A 129 6.82 -2.87 -2.80
CA GLN A 129 7.80 -3.94 -2.63
C GLN A 129 9.05 -3.40 -1.91
N PRO A 130 9.84 -4.26 -1.25
CA PRO A 130 11.17 -3.89 -0.80
C PRO A 130 11.98 -3.26 -1.95
N GLY A 131 12.58 -2.10 -1.70
CA GLY A 131 13.29 -1.31 -2.73
C GLY A 131 12.36 -0.64 -3.75
N GLY A 132 11.03 -0.69 -3.57
CA GLY A 132 10.05 -0.17 -4.51
C GLY A 132 9.41 1.15 -4.09
N ILE A 133 8.62 1.70 -5.02
CA ILE A 133 7.88 2.96 -4.86
C ILE A 133 6.46 2.74 -5.38
N THR A 134 5.47 2.93 -4.53
CA THR A 134 4.06 2.90 -4.92
C THR A 134 3.45 4.30 -4.79
N ILE A 135 2.72 4.72 -5.81
CA ILE A 135 2.09 6.05 -5.89
C ILE A 135 0.58 5.94 -6.07
N SER A 136 -0.15 6.93 -5.63
CA SER A 136 -1.57 7.06 -5.92
C SER A 136 -1.84 7.56 -7.34
N LYS A 137 -3.07 7.36 -7.83
CA LYS A 137 -3.51 7.86 -9.14
C LYS A 137 -3.35 9.38 -9.26
N SER A 138 -3.61 10.15 -8.21
CA SER A 138 -3.43 11.59 -8.21
C SER A 138 -1.97 12.00 -8.51
N VAL A 139 -0.99 11.28 -7.96
CA VAL A 139 0.43 11.48 -8.28
C VAL A 139 0.73 11.01 -9.70
N TYR A 140 0.25 9.82 -10.09
CA TYR A 140 0.44 9.24 -11.42
C TYR A 140 0.03 10.21 -12.53
N ASP A 141 -1.17 10.78 -12.46
CA ASP A 141 -1.71 11.69 -13.48
C ASP A 141 -0.86 12.97 -13.64
N PHE A 142 -0.20 13.42 -12.56
CA PHE A 142 0.69 14.58 -12.60
C PHE A 142 2.09 14.28 -13.14
N VAL A 143 2.61 13.06 -12.93
CA VAL A 143 4.02 12.73 -13.26
C VAL A 143 4.17 12.12 -14.64
N VAL A 144 3.19 11.34 -15.12
CA VAL A 144 3.23 10.68 -16.43
C VAL A 144 3.59 11.63 -17.58
N PRO A 145 2.92 12.78 -17.75
CA PRO A 145 3.22 13.67 -18.88
C PRO A 145 4.55 14.42 -18.74
N LYS A 146 5.21 14.34 -17.59
CA LYS A 146 6.41 15.14 -17.26
C LYS A 146 7.67 14.30 -17.07
N THR A 147 7.53 12.96 -17.06
CA THR A 147 8.66 12.05 -16.81
C THR A 147 8.68 10.94 -17.86
N LYS A 148 9.85 10.29 -18.02
CA LYS A 148 10.01 9.10 -18.87
C LYS A 148 9.98 7.80 -18.05
N MET A 149 9.40 7.84 -16.86
CA MET A 149 9.33 6.69 -15.97
C MET A 149 8.32 5.66 -16.48
N SER A 150 8.57 4.41 -16.18
CA SER A 150 7.63 3.32 -16.46
C SER A 150 6.82 3.00 -15.21
N PHE A 151 5.56 2.64 -15.39
CA PHE A 151 4.63 2.39 -14.30
C PHE A 151 3.98 1.02 -14.46
N ASN A 152 3.61 0.41 -13.35
CA ASN A 152 2.80 -0.79 -13.28
C ASN A 152 1.48 -0.48 -12.58
N ASP A 153 0.37 -0.64 -13.27
CA ASP A 153 -0.98 -0.44 -12.71
C ASP A 153 -1.32 -1.60 -11.76
N LEU A 154 -1.58 -1.28 -10.50
CA LEU A 154 -1.98 -2.23 -9.46
C LEU A 154 -3.51 -2.30 -9.29
N GLY A 155 -4.26 -1.45 -10.02
CA GLY A 155 -5.71 -1.33 -9.91
C GLY A 155 -6.16 -0.64 -8.61
N VAL A 156 -7.45 -0.74 -8.36
CA VAL A 156 -8.07 -0.16 -7.15
C VAL A 156 -7.75 -1.01 -5.94
N GLN A 157 -7.17 -0.37 -4.93
CA GLN A 157 -6.83 -0.98 -3.66
C GLN A 157 -7.84 -0.60 -2.59
N LYS A 158 -8.36 -1.61 -1.87
CA LYS A 158 -9.30 -1.43 -0.75
C LYS A 158 -8.54 -1.58 0.55
N VAL A 159 -8.51 -0.52 1.35
CA VAL A 159 -7.91 -0.58 2.67
C VAL A 159 -8.87 0.01 3.69
N LYS A 160 -9.46 -0.84 4.53
CA LYS A 160 -10.52 -0.49 5.46
C LYS A 160 -11.73 0.13 4.72
N GLN A 161 -12.02 1.41 4.97
CA GLN A 161 -13.18 2.12 4.38
C GLN A 161 -12.84 2.96 3.15
N ASN A 162 -11.56 3.08 2.77
CA ASN A 162 -11.12 3.92 1.66
C ASN A 162 -10.64 3.07 0.49
N GLU A 163 -10.97 3.51 -0.72
CA GLU A 163 -10.47 2.95 -1.97
C GLU A 163 -9.55 3.98 -2.64
N PHE A 164 -8.45 3.52 -3.22
CA PHE A 164 -7.58 4.36 -4.04
C PHE A 164 -6.90 3.52 -5.12
N HIS A 165 -6.69 4.10 -6.29
CA HIS A 165 -5.99 3.45 -7.38
C HIS A 165 -4.48 3.66 -7.20
N ALA A 166 -3.71 2.57 -7.25
CA ALA A 166 -2.28 2.55 -6.99
C ALA A 166 -1.48 2.13 -8.22
N PHE A 167 -0.26 2.66 -8.32
CA PHE A 167 0.71 2.33 -9.36
C PHE A 167 2.09 2.14 -8.73
N ASP A 168 2.84 1.11 -9.17
CA ASP A 168 4.27 1.05 -8.85
C ASP A 168 5.05 1.85 -9.90
N ILE A 169 6.11 2.52 -9.46
CA ILE A 169 7.14 3.04 -10.34
C ILE A 169 8.14 1.90 -10.60
N LEU A 170 8.37 1.57 -11.85
CA LEU A 170 9.31 0.52 -12.23
C LEU A 170 10.72 1.11 -12.33
N LEU A 171 11.56 0.82 -11.35
CA LEU A 171 13.00 1.13 -11.40
C LEU A 171 13.72 0.14 -12.32
N GLU A 172 13.18 -1.08 -12.44
CA GLU A 172 13.62 -2.15 -13.35
C GLU A 172 12.40 -2.85 -13.97
N PRO A 173 12.47 -3.32 -15.23
CA PRO A 173 11.37 -4.02 -15.88
C PRO A 173 10.90 -5.29 -15.14
N SER A 174 11.81 -5.94 -14.42
CA SER A 174 11.55 -7.14 -13.62
C SER A 174 10.63 -6.91 -12.41
N GLN A 175 10.43 -5.65 -11.98
CA GLN A 175 9.58 -5.30 -10.84
C GLN A 175 8.08 -5.32 -11.17
N LYS A 176 7.69 -5.57 -12.42
CA LYS A 176 6.29 -5.65 -12.81
C LYS A 176 5.59 -6.82 -12.09
N ARG A 177 4.50 -6.51 -11.40
CA ARG A 177 3.71 -7.49 -10.62
C ARG A 177 2.21 -7.29 -10.82
N THR A 178 1.44 -8.33 -10.50
CA THR A 178 -0.03 -8.27 -10.41
C THR A 178 -0.44 -8.53 -8.97
N ILE A 179 -1.21 -7.61 -8.38
CA ILE A 179 -1.82 -7.85 -7.07
C ILE A 179 -3.14 -8.58 -7.31
N ASN A 180 -3.19 -9.87 -6.95
CA ASN A 180 -4.43 -10.63 -6.95
C ASN A 180 -5.30 -10.16 -5.77
N THR A 181 -6.19 -9.23 -6.01
CA THR A 181 -7.30 -8.89 -5.08
C THR A 181 -8.38 -9.99 -5.17
N LYS A 182 -8.01 -11.25 -4.90
CA LYS A 182 -9.03 -12.29 -4.67
C LYS A 182 -9.76 -11.90 -3.38
N ALA A 183 -10.99 -11.42 -3.53
CA ALA A 183 -11.91 -11.38 -2.41
C ALA A 183 -11.93 -12.79 -1.78
N LYS A 184 -11.36 -12.94 -0.60
CA LYS A 184 -11.52 -14.18 0.18
C LYS A 184 -13.01 -14.28 0.49
N LEU A 185 -13.73 -15.15 -0.24
CA LEU A 185 -15.06 -15.54 0.18
C LEU A 185 -14.91 -16.09 1.60
N SER A 186 -15.49 -15.42 2.58
CA SER A 186 -15.36 -15.83 3.98
C SER A 186 -16.00 -17.21 4.15
N LEU A 187 -15.38 -18.09 4.94
CA LEU A 187 -15.90 -19.42 5.26
C LEU A 187 -17.42 -19.42 5.59
N PRO A 188 -17.98 -18.44 6.35
CA PRO A 188 -19.42 -18.39 6.61
C PRO A 188 -20.27 -18.21 5.35
N VAL A 189 -19.80 -17.49 4.31
CA VAL A 189 -20.55 -17.31 3.05
C VAL A 189 -20.58 -18.62 2.26
N ILE A 190 -19.50 -19.39 2.25
CA ILE A 190 -19.46 -20.71 1.63
C ILE A 190 -20.40 -21.68 2.36
N GLY A 191 -20.42 -21.64 3.69
CA GLY A 191 -21.31 -22.44 4.52
C GLY A 191 -22.81 -22.16 4.29
N THR A 192 -23.18 -20.88 4.15
CA THR A 192 -24.57 -20.51 3.87
C THR A 192 -25.03 -20.92 2.47
N ILE A 193 -24.18 -20.79 1.45
CA ILE A 193 -24.50 -21.25 0.08
C ILE A 193 -24.67 -22.79 0.06
N ALA A 194 -23.78 -23.52 0.72
CA ALA A 194 -23.88 -24.97 0.82
C ALA A 194 -25.14 -25.43 1.56
N ALA A 195 -25.53 -24.75 2.65
CA ALA A 195 -26.77 -25.04 3.41
C ALA A 195 -28.03 -24.79 2.57
N ILE A 196 -28.09 -23.67 1.81
CA ILE A 196 -29.23 -23.37 0.92
C ILE A 196 -29.33 -24.42 -0.18
N PHE A 197 -28.20 -24.84 -0.77
CA PHE A 197 -28.20 -25.87 -1.79
C PHE A 197 -28.66 -27.23 -1.25
N LEU A 198 -28.22 -27.62 -0.05
CA LEU A 198 -28.65 -28.85 0.61
C LEU A 198 -30.16 -28.87 0.92
N MET A 199 -30.69 -27.75 1.41
CA MET A 199 -32.12 -27.59 1.69
C MET A 199 -32.97 -27.67 0.43
N SER A 200 -32.49 -27.11 -0.70
CA SER A 200 -33.21 -27.21 -1.98
C SER A 200 -33.26 -28.64 -2.51
N VAL A 201 -32.14 -29.40 -2.41
CA VAL A 201 -32.08 -30.81 -2.81
C VAL A 201 -32.99 -31.67 -1.95
N LEU A 202 -33.00 -31.47 -0.62
CA LEU A 202 -33.92 -32.17 0.30
C LEU A 202 -35.37 -31.86 0.03
N GLY A 203 -35.70 -30.60 -0.30
CA GLY A 203 -37.05 -30.18 -0.67
C GLY A 203 -37.55 -30.89 -1.95
N ILE A 204 -36.67 -30.99 -2.98
CA ILE A 204 -37.03 -31.69 -4.22
C ILE A 204 -37.22 -33.20 -3.95
N LEU A 205 -36.35 -33.82 -3.16
CA LEU A 205 -36.44 -35.22 -2.80
C LEU A 205 -37.75 -35.53 -2.03
N TYR A 206 -38.10 -34.69 -1.05
CA TYR A 206 -39.32 -34.79 -0.31
C TYR A 206 -40.57 -34.66 -1.20
N TYR A 207 -40.56 -33.69 -2.14
CA TYR A 207 -41.63 -33.50 -3.10
C TYR A 207 -41.83 -34.70 -4.03
N THR A 208 -40.71 -35.33 -4.52
CA THR A 208 -40.79 -36.51 -5.35
C THR A 208 -41.29 -37.76 -4.62
N ILE A 209 -40.96 -37.92 -3.34
CA ILE A 209 -41.45 -39.01 -2.49
C ILE A 209 -42.95 -38.85 -2.23
N LEU A 210 -43.45 -37.66 -1.91
CA LEU A 210 -44.88 -37.40 -1.72
C LEU A 210 -45.66 -37.73 -2.99
N ASN A 211 -45.24 -37.26 -4.16
CA ASN A 211 -45.92 -37.49 -5.44
C ASN A 211 -45.87 -38.96 -5.91
N SER A 212 -44.85 -39.71 -5.51
CA SER A 212 -44.75 -41.16 -5.84
C SER A 212 -45.74 -41.99 -4.99
N ASN A 213 -46.10 -41.54 -3.78
CA ASN A 213 -47.10 -42.25 -2.94
C ASN A 213 -48.53 -42.04 -3.44
N ASP A 214 -48.87 -40.88 -4.03
CA ASP A 214 -50.19 -40.60 -4.58
C ASP A 214 -50.55 -41.45 -5.83
N THR A 215 -49.52 -41.94 -6.55
CA THR A 215 -49.71 -42.74 -7.77
C THR A 215 -50.03 -44.21 -7.46
N GLN A 216 -49.88 -44.70 -6.22
CA GLN A 216 -50.18 -46.10 -5.86
C GLN A 216 -51.64 -46.33 -5.44
N PHE A 217 -52.45 -45.30 -5.18
CA PHE A 217 -53.83 -45.46 -4.74
C PHE A 217 -54.88 -45.42 -5.86
N THR A 218 -54.46 -45.27 -7.14
CA THR A 218 -55.40 -45.13 -8.27
C THR A 218 -55.58 -46.41 -9.11
N VAL A 219 -55.00 -47.57 -8.72
CA VAL A 219 -55.06 -48.80 -9.53
C VAL A 219 -55.89 -49.94 -8.87
N ILE A 220 -56.80 -49.64 -7.93
CA ILE A 220 -57.75 -50.64 -7.45
C ILE A 220 -59.19 -50.07 -7.55
N LYS A 221 -59.73 -50.17 -8.76
CA LYS A 221 -61.18 -50.26 -8.98
C LYS A 221 -61.49 -51.04 -10.28
#